data_83fadc393b7b6cbb8612811e3f563c5f
#
_entry.id   83fadc393b7b6cbb8612811e3f563c5f
#
_cell.length_a   1.000
_cell.length_b   1.000
_cell.length_c   1.000
_cell.angle_alpha   90.00
_cell.angle_beta   90.00
_cell.angle_gamma   90.00
#
_symmetry.space_group_name_H-M   'P 1'
#
loop_
_entity.id
_entity.type
_entity.pdbx_description
1 polymer ?
#
loop_
_entity_poly.entity_id
_entity_poly.type
_entity_poly.pdbx_seq_one_letter_code
_entity_poly.pdbx_strand_id
1 'polypeptide(L)'
;MGSRVSTQHNCDHYNGERHPHLRKRKFGDQEVDAVIVGLGAAGGVLLYELASAGLSVVGIEAGPFWDPQTDFASDELHAQSLAWNDTRLSAGHDALQFGANNSGRGVGGGTVHFTGVFYRFHASDFKMRTLDGAAEDWPITYEDLEPYYSKIEEEIKVSGPREFPWGEFHGPYPYPERDPISGNAQIFRRGCEVLGIRSTVAPLAILSAPFDGRPPCINRGFCNQGCLPNAKFSTLIHHVPKAIAQGAEVLTDCMVTRILVDQRGRVTGVEFNHDGSYYQQKAKVVIVSAFAVETPRLLLNSACSQFPQGLANSSGLVGKYLMPHSGHDVYARFEEEVRLYKGTPVLAVSQDFYETDLTRGF
;
A
#
# COMPACT_ATOMS: atom_id res chain seq x y z
N MET A 1 -31.92 -15.72 13.33
CA MET A 1 -31.40 -16.74 14.25
C MET A 1 -29.98 -16.29 14.62
N GLY A 2 -29.84 -15.85 15.89
CA GLY A 2 -28.57 -15.30 16.35
C GLY A 2 -27.55 -16.41 16.60
N SER A 3 -26.48 -16.44 15.83
CA SER A 3 -25.33 -17.27 16.16
C SER A 3 -24.65 -16.70 17.40
N ARG A 4 -24.47 -17.52 18.42
CA ARG A 4 -23.77 -17.15 19.65
C ARG A 4 -22.31 -16.80 19.29
N VAL A 5 -21.88 -15.62 19.66
CA VAL A 5 -20.45 -15.24 19.63
C VAL A 5 -19.71 -16.17 20.57
N SER A 6 -18.85 -17.03 20.05
CA SER A 6 -18.01 -17.91 20.85
C SER A 6 -16.86 -17.12 21.46
N THR A 7 -16.86 -16.98 22.78
CA THR A 7 -15.81 -16.28 23.53
C THR A 7 -14.60 -17.14 23.87
N GLN A 8 -14.58 -18.42 23.44
CA GLN A 8 -13.53 -19.36 23.82
C GLN A 8 -13.17 -20.31 22.67
N HIS A 9 -12.37 -19.84 21.69
CA HIS A 9 -11.60 -20.78 20.86
C HIS A 9 -10.17 -20.27 20.70
N ASN A 10 -9.22 -21.17 20.98
CA ASN A 10 -7.81 -20.98 20.63
C ASN A 10 -7.70 -21.03 19.10
N CYS A 11 -7.15 -20.00 18.49
CA CYS A 11 -6.70 -20.06 17.09
C CYS A 11 -5.41 -20.87 17.02
N ASP A 12 -5.50 -22.20 17.17
CA ASP A 12 -4.36 -23.10 17.18
C ASP A 12 -3.82 -23.43 15.76
N HIS A 13 -4.52 -22.99 14.70
CA HIS A 13 -4.12 -23.22 13.31
C HIS A 13 -3.40 -22.05 12.68
N TYR A 14 -2.89 -21.16 13.49
CA TYR A 14 -2.08 -20.08 13.00
C TYR A 14 -0.72 -20.59 12.54
N ASN A 15 -0.20 -20.08 11.43
CA ASN A 15 1.15 -20.32 10.90
C ASN A 15 2.31 -20.03 11.89
N GLY A 16 2.09 -20.21 13.21
CA GLY A 16 3.07 -20.04 14.27
C GLY A 16 4.31 -20.90 14.12
N GLU A 17 4.22 -22.00 13.35
CA GLU A 17 5.39 -22.80 12.99
C GLU A 17 6.29 -22.08 11.97
N ARG A 18 5.69 -21.32 11.01
CA ARG A 18 6.45 -20.55 10.02
C ARG A 18 6.89 -19.19 10.54
N HIS A 19 6.16 -18.62 11.48
CA HIS A 19 6.40 -17.29 12.05
C HIS A 19 6.35 -17.32 13.58
N PRO A 20 7.37 -17.90 14.25
CA PRO A 20 7.38 -18.10 15.71
C PRO A 20 7.34 -16.78 16.52
N HIS A 21 7.59 -15.64 15.85
CA HIS A 21 7.48 -14.32 16.45
C HIS A 21 6.04 -13.80 16.57
N LEU A 22 5.06 -14.44 15.87
CA LEU A 22 3.65 -14.10 16.05
C LEU A 22 3.17 -14.73 17.35
N ARG A 23 2.80 -13.91 18.33
CA ARG A 23 2.33 -14.39 19.63
C ARG A 23 0.97 -15.04 19.49
N LYS A 24 0.80 -16.22 20.07
CA LYS A 24 -0.50 -16.87 20.24
C LYS A 24 -1.34 -16.03 21.21
N ARG A 25 -2.45 -15.46 20.75
CA ARG A 25 -3.38 -14.69 21.56
C ARG A 25 -4.72 -15.41 21.69
N LYS A 26 -5.34 -15.30 22.86
CA LYS A 26 -6.77 -15.57 23.01
C LYS A 26 -7.50 -14.31 22.54
N PHE A 27 -8.34 -14.43 21.50
CA PHE A 27 -9.22 -13.34 21.08
C PHE A 27 -10.22 -13.02 22.19
N GLY A 28 -10.50 -11.75 22.38
CA GLY A 28 -11.67 -11.38 23.16
C GLY A 28 -11.55 -10.14 24.03
N ASP A 29 -11.39 -10.25 25.33
CA ASP A 29 -11.92 -9.26 26.27
C ASP A 29 -10.97 -8.10 26.61
N GLN A 30 -9.70 -8.16 26.27
CA GLN A 30 -8.75 -7.09 26.59
C GLN A 30 -8.84 -5.95 25.59
N GLU A 31 -9.21 -4.76 26.06
CA GLU A 31 -9.19 -3.53 25.28
C GLU A 31 -7.73 -3.10 25.03
N VAL A 32 -7.44 -2.70 23.78
CA VAL A 32 -6.14 -2.13 23.39
C VAL A 32 -6.28 -0.64 23.08
N ASP A 33 -5.16 0.08 23.02
CA ASP A 33 -5.18 1.51 22.69
C ASP A 33 -5.64 1.72 21.24
N ALA A 34 -5.13 0.90 20.30
CA ALA A 34 -5.53 1.00 18.90
C ALA A 34 -5.67 -0.37 18.22
N VAL A 35 -6.67 -0.46 17.35
CA VAL A 35 -6.76 -1.51 16.32
C VAL A 35 -6.52 -0.87 14.96
N ILE A 36 -5.66 -1.48 14.15
CA ILE A 36 -5.41 -1.08 12.76
C ILE A 36 -5.99 -2.15 11.85
N VAL A 37 -6.92 -1.74 10.97
CA VAL A 37 -7.54 -2.60 9.98
C VAL A 37 -6.82 -2.48 8.65
N GLY A 38 -6.14 -3.57 8.23
CA GLY A 38 -5.30 -3.63 7.04
C GLY A 38 -3.85 -3.22 7.31
N LEU A 39 -2.90 -4.09 6.98
CA LEU A 39 -1.47 -3.90 7.18
C LEU A 39 -0.71 -3.66 5.87
N GLY A 40 -1.32 -2.86 4.98
CA GLY A 40 -0.69 -2.34 3.77
C GLY A 40 0.29 -1.20 4.05
N ALA A 41 0.44 -0.28 3.09
CA ALA A 41 1.38 0.85 3.17
C ALA A 41 1.15 1.71 4.41
N ALA A 42 -0.07 2.21 4.61
CA ALA A 42 -0.40 3.08 5.75
C ALA A 42 -0.45 2.30 7.07
N GLY A 43 -1.18 1.18 7.10
CA GLY A 43 -1.39 0.43 8.33
C GLY A 43 -0.13 -0.19 8.90
N GLY A 44 0.80 -0.66 8.05
CA GLY A 44 2.09 -1.18 8.50
C GLY A 44 2.99 -0.13 9.14
N VAL A 45 3.02 1.08 8.57
CA VAL A 45 3.76 2.23 9.15
C VAL A 45 3.14 2.65 10.48
N LEU A 46 1.80 2.83 10.52
CA LEU A 46 1.10 3.21 11.75
C LEU A 46 1.25 2.18 12.87
N LEU A 47 1.27 0.88 12.52
CA LEU A 47 1.52 -0.18 13.49
C LEU A 47 2.86 0.02 14.20
N TYR A 48 3.90 0.35 13.42
CA TYR A 48 5.24 0.60 13.94
C TYR A 48 5.33 1.88 14.77
N GLU A 49 4.80 2.99 14.25
CA GLU A 49 4.85 4.30 14.94
C GLU A 49 4.12 4.24 16.29
N LEU A 50 2.93 3.65 16.35
CA LEU A 50 2.15 3.54 17.58
C LEU A 50 2.77 2.58 18.58
N ALA A 51 3.27 1.44 18.13
CA ALA A 51 3.98 0.49 19.00
C ALA A 51 5.27 1.10 19.57
N SER A 52 6.02 1.84 18.75
CA SER A 52 7.24 2.54 19.16
C SER A 52 6.95 3.66 20.17
N ALA A 53 5.74 4.24 20.14
CA ALA A 53 5.26 5.18 21.15
C ALA A 53 4.80 4.51 22.46
N GLY A 54 4.88 3.17 22.55
CA GLY A 54 4.53 2.40 23.76
C GLY A 54 3.04 2.09 23.89
N LEU A 55 2.25 2.30 22.84
CA LEU A 55 0.82 1.97 22.84
C LEU A 55 0.61 0.46 22.62
N SER A 56 -0.45 -0.09 23.23
CA SER A 56 -0.93 -1.44 22.93
C SER A 56 -1.69 -1.44 21.61
N VAL A 57 -1.13 -2.07 20.58
CA VAL A 57 -1.67 -2.02 19.21
C VAL A 57 -1.86 -3.42 18.64
N VAL A 58 -3.00 -3.62 17.98
CA VAL A 58 -3.32 -4.84 17.22
C VAL A 58 -3.54 -4.47 15.76
N GLY A 59 -2.75 -5.05 14.87
CA GLY A 59 -2.99 -5.00 13.44
C GLY A 59 -3.78 -6.22 12.97
N ILE A 60 -4.86 -6.01 12.22
CA ILE A 60 -5.71 -7.09 11.68
C ILE A 60 -5.65 -7.03 10.16
N GLU A 61 -5.19 -8.13 9.55
CA GLU A 61 -5.00 -8.26 8.11
C GLU A 61 -5.86 -9.42 7.55
N ALA A 62 -6.50 -9.17 6.43
CA ALA A 62 -7.41 -10.13 5.80
C ALA A 62 -6.70 -11.31 5.12
N GLY A 63 -5.43 -11.16 4.79
CA GLY A 63 -4.63 -12.20 4.17
C GLY A 63 -3.50 -12.70 5.04
N PRO A 64 -2.65 -13.58 4.50
CA PRO A 64 -1.59 -14.25 5.24
C PRO A 64 -0.41 -13.32 5.56
N PHE A 65 0.47 -13.82 6.41
CA PHE A 65 1.81 -13.27 6.60
C PHE A 65 2.76 -14.00 5.63
N TRP A 66 3.20 -13.32 4.58
CA TRP A 66 4.06 -13.88 3.58
C TRP A 66 5.49 -14.13 4.09
N ASP A 67 6.10 -15.24 3.72
CA ASP A 67 7.54 -15.46 3.84
C ASP A 67 8.20 -15.24 2.47
N PRO A 68 9.02 -14.19 2.30
CA PRO A 68 9.65 -13.90 1.01
C PRO A 68 10.47 -15.05 0.44
N GLN A 69 11.02 -15.93 1.28
CA GLN A 69 11.88 -17.03 0.82
C GLN A 69 11.09 -18.19 0.22
N THR A 70 9.88 -18.42 0.71
CA THR A 70 9.03 -19.54 0.27
C THR A 70 7.90 -19.09 -0.64
N ASP A 71 7.36 -17.88 -0.43
CA ASP A 71 6.15 -17.43 -1.10
C ASP A 71 6.42 -16.55 -2.33
N PHE A 72 7.63 -15.96 -2.49
CA PHE A 72 7.95 -15.08 -3.61
C PHE A 72 8.82 -15.77 -4.65
N ALA A 73 8.30 -16.84 -5.25
CA ALA A 73 8.96 -17.53 -6.34
C ALA A 73 9.09 -16.65 -7.61
N SER A 74 10.12 -16.90 -8.43
CA SER A 74 10.23 -16.30 -9.77
C SER A 74 9.42 -17.11 -10.77
N ASP A 75 8.12 -17.15 -10.58
CA ASP A 75 7.18 -17.96 -11.36
C ASP A 75 5.88 -17.17 -11.56
N GLU A 76 5.54 -16.88 -12.81
CA GLU A 76 4.36 -16.12 -13.19
C GLU A 76 3.05 -16.83 -12.80
N LEU A 77 3.01 -18.15 -12.79
CA LEU A 77 1.82 -18.89 -12.38
C LEU A 77 1.61 -18.78 -10.87
N HIS A 78 2.68 -18.88 -10.09
CA HIS A 78 2.61 -18.72 -8.65
C HIS A 78 2.21 -17.31 -8.24
N ALA A 79 2.61 -16.30 -9.01
CA ALA A 79 2.29 -14.89 -8.75
C ALA A 79 0.79 -14.62 -8.64
N GLN A 80 -0.05 -15.38 -9.33
CA GLN A 80 -1.51 -15.24 -9.25
C GLN A 80 -2.07 -15.62 -7.88
N SER A 81 -1.41 -16.48 -7.12
CA SER A 81 -1.82 -16.89 -5.77
C SER A 81 -1.63 -15.80 -4.72
N LEU A 82 -0.77 -14.80 -5.01
CA LEU A 82 -0.45 -13.71 -4.09
C LEU A 82 -1.46 -12.56 -4.14
N ALA A 83 -2.30 -12.51 -5.18
CA ALA A 83 -3.28 -11.46 -5.39
C ALA A 83 -4.65 -11.80 -4.78
N TRP A 84 -5.46 -10.78 -4.56
CA TRP A 84 -6.84 -10.97 -4.17
C TRP A 84 -7.69 -11.35 -5.39
N ASN A 85 -8.24 -12.55 -5.39
CA ASN A 85 -8.95 -13.10 -6.53
C ASN A 85 -10.46 -12.75 -6.57
N ASP A 86 -10.99 -12.07 -5.56
CA ASP A 86 -12.40 -11.67 -5.55
C ASP A 86 -12.63 -10.54 -6.57
N THR A 87 -13.63 -10.72 -7.44
CA THR A 87 -14.04 -9.69 -8.38
C THR A 87 -14.71 -8.54 -7.65
N ARG A 88 -14.26 -7.32 -7.92
CA ARG A 88 -14.85 -6.09 -7.40
C ARG A 88 -15.52 -5.31 -8.52
N LEU A 89 -16.68 -4.80 -8.22
CA LEU A 89 -17.48 -4.00 -9.15
C LEU A 89 -17.75 -2.63 -8.53
N SER A 90 -17.69 -1.60 -9.32
CA SER A 90 -18.31 -0.32 -8.99
C SER A 90 -19.67 -0.21 -9.69
N ALA A 91 -20.48 0.73 -9.24
CA ALA A 91 -21.78 1.04 -9.84
C ALA A 91 -21.86 2.54 -10.11
N GLY A 92 -22.86 2.95 -10.92
CA GLY A 92 -23.07 4.35 -11.26
C GLY A 92 -22.94 4.59 -12.77
N HIS A 93 -22.74 5.85 -13.17
CA HIS A 93 -22.71 6.26 -14.58
C HIS A 93 -21.51 5.64 -15.32
N ASP A 94 -20.33 5.66 -14.67
CA ASP A 94 -19.07 5.14 -15.22
C ASP A 94 -18.55 3.98 -14.37
N ALA A 95 -19.28 2.87 -14.42
CA ALA A 95 -18.93 1.70 -13.63
C ALA A 95 -17.63 1.06 -14.12
N LEU A 96 -16.68 0.85 -13.20
CA LEU A 96 -15.39 0.22 -13.45
C LEU A 96 -15.39 -1.22 -12.98
N GLN A 97 -14.76 -2.10 -13.74
CA GLN A 97 -14.45 -3.46 -13.30
C GLN A 97 -12.98 -3.52 -12.87
N PHE A 98 -12.76 -3.80 -11.58
CA PHE A 98 -11.39 -3.86 -11.05
C PHE A 98 -10.67 -5.18 -11.36
N GLY A 99 -11.38 -6.19 -11.80
CA GLY A 99 -10.80 -7.52 -11.97
C GLY A 99 -10.35 -8.18 -10.67
N ALA A 100 -9.67 -9.30 -10.79
CA ALA A 100 -9.23 -10.11 -9.64
C ALA A 100 -7.86 -9.70 -9.07
N ASN A 101 -6.98 -9.09 -9.86
CA ASN A 101 -5.55 -8.96 -9.53
C ASN A 101 -5.09 -7.53 -9.26
N ASN A 102 -5.98 -6.60 -8.96
CA ASN A 102 -5.60 -5.19 -8.77
C ASN A 102 -5.46 -4.75 -7.31
N SER A 103 -5.40 -5.68 -6.38
CA SER A 103 -5.08 -5.40 -4.98
C SER A 103 -4.31 -6.55 -4.33
N GLY A 104 -3.39 -6.21 -3.44
CA GLY A 104 -2.71 -7.18 -2.60
C GLY A 104 -3.59 -7.61 -1.42
N ARG A 105 -3.52 -8.88 -1.03
CA ARG A 105 -4.09 -9.41 0.20
C ARG A 105 -2.99 -10.08 0.99
N GLY A 106 -2.80 -9.66 2.23
CA GLY A 106 -1.74 -10.14 3.11
C GLY A 106 -0.92 -9.00 3.70
N VAL A 107 -0.12 -9.32 4.69
CA VAL A 107 0.75 -8.35 5.33
C VAL A 107 1.65 -7.68 4.30
N GLY A 108 1.70 -6.37 4.32
CA GLY A 108 2.37 -5.57 3.30
C GLY A 108 1.43 -5.01 2.23
N GLY A 109 0.27 -5.63 1.99
CA GLY A 109 -0.73 -5.18 1.03
C GLY A 109 -0.11 -4.81 -0.33
N GLY A 110 -0.53 -3.69 -0.90
CA GLY A 110 -0.01 -3.20 -2.18
C GLY A 110 1.49 -2.94 -2.22
N THR A 111 2.19 -2.76 -1.08
CA THR A 111 3.65 -2.59 -1.08
C THR A 111 4.41 -3.87 -1.45
N VAL A 112 3.78 -5.03 -1.35
CA VAL A 112 4.32 -6.29 -1.88
C VAL A 112 4.25 -6.31 -3.41
N HIS A 113 3.23 -5.67 -4.00
CA HIS A 113 2.87 -5.80 -5.42
C HIS A 113 3.19 -4.59 -6.30
N PHE A 114 3.65 -3.45 -5.73
CA PHE A 114 3.99 -2.28 -6.53
C PHE A 114 5.35 -2.42 -7.23
N THR A 115 5.59 -1.59 -8.24
CA THR A 115 6.82 -1.60 -9.04
C THR A 115 8.04 -1.04 -8.30
N GLY A 116 7.84 -0.45 -7.14
CA GLY A 116 8.88 0.21 -6.36
C GLY A 116 9.02 1.70 -6.62
N VAL A 117 8.27 2.26 -7.57
CA VAL A 117 8.28 3.71 -7.85
C VAL A 117 7.83 4.49 -6.63
N PHE A 118 8.55 5.57 -6.30
CA PHE A 118 8.33 6.32 -5.08
C PHE A 118 8.46 7.83 -5.34
N TYR A 119 7.42 8.40 -5.97
CA TYR A 119 7.33 9.83 -6.24
C TYR A 119 6.74 10.60 -5.05
N ARG A 120 7.07 11.89 -4.98
CA ARG A 120 6.30 12.87 -4.22
C ARG A 120 5.23 13.46 -5.13
N PHE A 121 4.11 13.88 -4.58
CA PHE A 121 3.15 14.72 -5.29
C PHE A 121 3.76 16.09 -5.58
N HIS A 122 3.33 16.72 -6.68
CA HIS A 122 3.62 18.13 -6.92
C HIS A 122 2.70 19.02 -6.08
N ALA A 123 3.10 20.27 -5.84
CA ALA A 123 2.24 21.21 -5.11
C ALA A 123 0.91 21.46 -5.84
N SER A 124 0.91 21.39 -7.18
CA SER A 124 -0.28 21.48 -8.03
C SER A 124 -1.33 20.41 -7.73
N ASP A 125 -0.92 19.17 -7.36
CA ASP A 125 -1.85 18.09 -7.01
C ASP A 125 -2.78 18.40 -5.84
N PHE A 126 -2.33 19.29 -4.94
CA PHE A 126 -3.11 19.72 -3.78
C PHE A 126 -4.11 20.84 -4.11
N LYS A 127 -4.07 21.40 -5.33
CA LYS A 127 -4.83 22.56 -5.77
C LYS A 127 -5.59 22.35 -7.07
N MET A 128 -5.95 21.11 -7.38
CA MET A 128 -6.59 20.75 -8.65
C MET A 128 -7.89 21.50 -8.91
N ARG A 129 -8.73 21.74 -7.87
CA ARG A 129 -9.95 22.52 -8.02
C ARG A 129 -9.66 23.97 -8.41
N THR A 130 -8.70 24.58 -7.72
CA THR A 130 -8.31 25.97 -7.97
C THR A 130 -7.61 26.15 -9.31
N LEU A 131 -6.73 25.20 -9.71
CA LEU A 131 -5.91 25.33 -10.92
C LEU A 131 -6.66 24.85 -12.18
N ASP A 132 -7.32 23.70 -12.11
CA ASP A 132 -7.89 23.00 -13.28
C ASP A 132 -9.42 23.04 -13.30
N GLY A 133 -10.07 23.51 -12.22
CA GLY A 133 -11.53 23.50 -12.10
C GLY A 133 -12.12 22.10 -11.88
N ALA A 134 -11.30 21.07 -11.68
CA ALA A 134 -11.69 19.67 -11.49
C ALA A 134 -11.36 19.17 -10.08
N ALA A 135 -12.02 18.08 -9.65
CA ALA A 135 -11.84 17.49 -8.31
C ALA A 135 -12.08 18.49 -7.17
N GLU A 136 -11.32 18.38 -6.08
CA GLU A 136 -11.35 19.30 -4.93
C GLU A 136 -9.93 19.59 -4.48
N ASP A 137 -9.69 20.78 -3.91
CA ASP A 137 -8.44 21.09 -3.26
C ASP A 137 -8.28 20.27 -1.97
N TRP A 138 -7.08 19.77 -1.73
CA TRP A 138 -6.77 19.14 -0.46
C TRP A 138 -6.70 20.17 0.67
N PRO A 139 -7.13 19.83 1.90
CA PRO A 139 -7.03 20.74 3.06
C PRO A 139 -5.61 20.84 3.63
N ILE A 140 -4.62 20.29 2.95
CA ILE A 140 -3.19 20.31 3.27
C ILE A 140 -2.40 20.72 2.03
N THR A 141 -1.14 21.05 2.22
CA THR A 141 -0.22 21.47 1.14
C THR A 141 0.94 20.49 1.00
N TYR A 142 1.77 20.68 -0.03
CA TYR A 142 3.02 19.94 -0.19
C TYR A 142 3.96 20.17 1.02
N GLU A 143 4.05 21.39 1.52
CA GLU A 143 4.91 21.77 2.65
C GLU A 143 4.49 21.06 3.94
N ASP A 144 3.20 20.80 4.13
CA ASP A 144 2.70 20.02 5.26
C ASP A 144 3.19 18.56 5.22
N LEU A 145 3.38 18.01 4.01
CA LEU A 145 3.81 16.60 3.81
C LEU A 145 5.33 16.45 3.61
N GLU A 146 6.03 17.49 3.20
CA GLU A 146 7.47 17.44 2.91
C GLU A 146 8.29 16.77 4.01
N PRO A 147 8.13 17.08 5.31
CA PRO A 147 8.90 16.43 6.37
C PRO A 147 8.65 14.92 6.47
N TYR A 148 7.45 14.49 6.13
CA TYR A 148 7.09 13.06 6.14
C TYR A 148 7.61 12.33 4.90
N TYR A 149 7.62 12.97 3.73
CA TYR A 149 8.30 12.43 2.56
C TYR A 149 9.78 12.22 2.83
N SER A 150 10.46 13.23 3.34
CA SER A 150 11.88 13.16 3.69
C SER A 150 12.16 12.09 4.75
N LYS A 151 11.31 11.99 5.78
CA LYS A 151 11.41 10.95 6.81
C LYS A 151 11.33 9.54 6.20
N ILE A 152 10.29 9.25 5.41
CA ILE A 152 10.08 7.90 4.88
C ILE A 152 11.13 7.55 3.83
N GLU A 153 11.53 8.48 2.96
CA GLU A 153 12.61 8.26 1.98
C GLU A 153 13.92 7.87 2.65
N GLU A 154 14.29 8.58 3.73
CA GLU A 154 15.47 8.26 4.53
C GLU A 154 15.32 6.92 5.25
N GLU A 155 14.17 6.64 5.83
CA GLU A 155 13.94 5.42 6.60
C GLU A 155 14.05 4.16 5.75
N ILE A 156 13.46 4.17 4.54
CA ILE A 156 13.46 3.01 3.65
C ILE A 156 14.58 3.01 2.63
N LYS A 157 15.41 4.07 2.61
CA LYS A 157 16.54 4.26 1.69
C LYS A 157 16.11 4.27 0.23
N VAL A 158 15.23 5.21 -0.11
CA VAL A 158 14.84 5.42 -1.51
C VAL A 158 16.08 5.72 -2.35
N SER A 159 16.24 4.99 -3.45
CA SER A 159 17.28 5.25 -4.44
C SER A 159 16.73 6.11 -5.57
N GLY A 160 17.50 7.10 -6.02
CA GLY A 160 17.03 8.00 -7.06
C GLY A 160 18.15 8.79 -7.71
N PRO A 161 17.82 9.59 -8.73
CA PRO A 161 18.78 10.42 -9.41
C PRO A 161 19.31 11.50 -8.47
N ARG A 162 20.48 12.04 -8.81
CA ARG A 162 21.08 13.13 -8.06
C ARG A 162 20.22 14.38 -8.05
N GLU A 163 19.54 14.63 -9.16
CA GLU A 163 18.60 15.70 -9.35
C GLU A 163 17.34 15.16 -10.03
N PHE A 164 16.18 15.51 -9.50
CA PHE A 164 14.88 15.20 -10.10
C PHE A 164 14.30 16.50 -10.66
N PRO A 165 14.12 16.61 -12.01
CA PRO A 165 13.89 17.90 -12.65
C PRO A 165 12.44 18.38 -12.62
N TRP A 166 11.56 17.76 -11.88
CA TRP A 166 10.14 18.12 -11.78
C TRP A 166 9.70 18.14 -10.32
N GLY A 167 8.54 18.78 -10.09
CA GLY A 167 8.01 18.96 -8.75
C GLY A 167 8.85 19.91 -7.89
N GLU A 168 8.59 19.91 -6.60
CA GLU A 168 9.32 20.73 -5.65
C GLU A 168 10.69 20.15 -5.38
N PHE A 169 11.66 21.05 -5.28
CA PHE A 169 13.03 20.65 -4.97
C PHE A 169 13.09 20.08 -3.53
N HIS A 170 13.61 18.90 -3.44
CA HIS A 170 14.08 18.30 -2.20
C HIS A 170 15.54 17.87 -2.43
N GLY A 171 16.35 17.77 -1.42
CA GLY A 171 17.73 17.33 -1.52
C GLY A 171 17.89 15.96 -2.23
N PRO A 172 19.13 15.49 -2.44
CA PRO A 172 19.35 14.23 -3.11
C PRO A 172 18.68 13.08 -2.36
N TYR A 173 18.23 12.08 -3.09
CA TYR A 173 17.72 10.85 -2.50
C TYR A 173 18.75 10.17 -1.61
N PRO A 174 18.35 9.46 -0.54
CA PRO A 174 19.27 8.83 0.42
C PRO A 174 20.27 7.88 -0.20
N TYR A 175 19.84 7.16 -1.25
CA TYR A 175 20.68 6.25 -2.01
C TYR A 175 20.81 6.71 -3.47
N PRO A 176 21.98 6.47 -4.10
CA PRO A 176 22.18 6.78 -5.50
C PRO A 176 21.26 5.95 -6.38
N GLU A 177 21.02 6.44 -7.60
CA GLU A 177 20.31 5.70 -8.63
C GLU A 177 20.95 4.33 -8.88
N ARG A 178 20.13 3.41 -9.36
CA ARG A 178 20.59 2.05 -9.65
C ARG A 178 21.39 2.00 -10.94
N ASP A 179 22.48 1.27 -10.90
CA ASP A 179 23.35 0.96 -12.03
C ASP A 179 23.53 -0.57 -12.14
N PRO A 180 23.46 -1.20 -13.32
CA PRO A 180 23.20 -0.58 -14.62
C PRO A 180 21.73 -0.26 -14.87
N ILE A 181 21.47 0.75 -15.69
CA ILE A 181 20.15 1.08 -16.21
C ILE A 181 19.70 -0.02 -17.17
N SER A 182 18.45 -0.48 -17.06
CA SER A 182 17.89 -1.52 -17.94
C SER A 182 17.81 -1.09 -19.41
N GLY A 183 17.79 -2.06 -20.33
CA GLY A 183 17.75 -1.79 -21.77
C GLY A 183 16.54 -0.98 -22.21
N ASN A 184 15.33 -1.27 -21.63
CA ASN A 184 14.13 -0.48 -21.91
C ASN A 184 14.25 0.97 -21.45
N ALA A 185 14.84 1.22 -20.28
CA ALA A 185 15.07 2.57 -19.79
C ALA A 185 16.05 3.34 -20.67
N GLN A 186 17.09 2.69 -21.19
CA GLN A 186 18.03 3.31 -22.11
C GLN A 186 17.37 3.69 -23.45
N ILE A 187 16.51 2.81 -23.99
CA ILE A 187 15.78 3.09 -25.23
C ILE A 187 14.82 4.25 -25.02
N PHE A 188 14.07 4.24 -23.92
CA PHE A 188 13.16 5.34 -23.57
C PHE A 188 13.90 6.67 -23.48
N ARG A 189 15.01 6.72 -22.74
CA ARG A 189 15.80 7.95 -22.58
C ARG A 189 16.37 8.46 -23.92
N ARG A 190 16.89 7.57 -24.78
CA ARG A 190 17.32 7.95 -26.14
C ARG A 190 16.18 8.54 -26.97
N GLY A 191 14.97 7.93 -26.88
CA GLY A 191 13.78 8.46 -27.54
C GLY A 191 13.41 9.86 -27.04
N CYS A 192 13.42 10.06 -25.74
CA CYS A 192 13.18 11.38 -25.12
C CYS A 192 14.22 12.42 -25.59
N GLU A 193 15.50 12.06 -25.61
CA GLU A 193 16.59 12.94 -26.07
C GLU A 193 16.38 13.40 -27.52
N VAL A 194 16.05 12.48 -28.43
CA VAL A 194 15.75 12.80 -29.83
C VAL A 194 14.57 13.76 -29.98
N LEU A 195 13.58 13.65 -29.09
CA LEU A 195 12.38 14.49 -29.12
C LEU A 195 12.52 15.78 -28.28
N GLY A 196 13.65 16.01 -27.64
CA GLY A 196 13.85 17.15 -26.74
C GLY A 196 13.02 17.08 -25.46
N ILE A 197 12.61 15.87 -25.03
CA ILE A 197 11.87 15.60 -23.80
C ILE A 197 12.86 15.30 -22.68
N ARG A 198 12.71 15.94 -21.52
CA ARG A 198 13.52 15.62 -20.34
C ARG A 198 13.18 14.22 -19.83
N SER A 199 14.16 13.47 -19.42
CA SER A 199 13.98 12.16 -18.81
C SER A 199 15.07 11.89 -17.77
N THR A 200 14.70 11.15 -16.72
CA THR A 200 15.63 10.74 -15.68
C THR A 200 15.30 9.34 -15.17
N VAL A 201 16.12 8.82 -14.28
CA VAL A 201 15.82 7.58 -13.55
C VAL A 201 14.72 7.85 -12.55
N ALA A 202 13.72 6.96 -12.47
CA ALA A 202 12.66 7.04 -11.49
C ALA A 202 13.21 6.83 -10.06
N PRO A 203 12.78 7.61 -9.07
CA PRO A 203 13.05 7.29 -7.67
C PRO A 203 12.34 5.99 -7.29
N LEU A 204 13.07 5.09 -6.62
CA LEU A 204 12.61 3.75 -6.32
C LEU A 204 12.82 3.40 -4.84
N ALA A 205 11.79 2.86 -4.22
CA ALA A 205 11.89 2.20 -2.91
C ALA A 205 12.57 0.82 -3.06
N ILE A 206 13.73 0.79 -3.71
CA ILE A 206 14.50 -0.41 -4.03
C ILE A 206 15.98 -0.12 -3.75
N LEU A 207 16.60 -0.91 -2.92
CA LEU A 207 17.98 -0.71 -2.50
C LEU A 207 18.96 -0.78 -3.68
N SER A 208 19.77 0.25 -3.84
CA SER A 208 20.95 0.27 -4.74
C SER A 208 22.25 -0.12 -4.03
N ALA A 209 22.25 -0.11 -2.69
CA ALA A 209 23.31 -0.55 -1.81
C ALA A 209 22.75 -1.36 -0.64
N PRO A 210 23.56 -2.15 0.09
CA PRO A 210 23.08 -2.91 1.25
C PRO A 210 22.53 -2.01 2.36
N PHE A 211 21.44 -2.44 3.00
CA PHE A 211 20.84 -1.74 4.13
C PHE A 211 20.12 -2.70 5.06
N ASP A 212 20.34 -2.58 6.38
CA ASP A 212 19.61 -3.31 7.42
C ASP A 212 19.56 -4.84 7.17
N GLY A 213 20.74 -5.43 6.84
CA GLY A 213 20.88 -6.85 6.51
C GLY A 213 20.30 -7.28 5.15
N ARG A 214 19.73 -6.37 4.39
CA ARG A 214 19.14 -6.63 3.06
C ARG A 214 20.14 -6.29 1.95
N PRO A 215 20.24 -7.12 0.91
CA PRO A 215 21.12 -6.88 -0.23
C PRO A 215 20.54 -5.82 -1.16
N PRO A 216 21.38 -5.23 -2.06
CA PRO A 216 20.87 -4.45 -3.17
C PRO A 216 20.09 -5.34 -4.15
N CYS A 217 19.32 -4.70 -5.03
CA CYS A 217 18.55 -5.41 -6.05
C CYS A 217 19.45 -6.17 -7.04
N ILE A 218 19.10 -7.43 -7.26
CA ILE A 218 19.82 -8.35 -8.17
C ILE A 218 19.15 -8.49 -9.55
N ASN A 219 18.26 -7.57 -9.91
CA ASN A 219 17.60 -7.49 -11.23
C ASN A 219 16.77 -8.73 -11.64
N ARG A 220 16.03 -9.32 -10.71
CA ARG A 220 15.18 -10.50 -10.97
C ARG A 220 13.98 -10.23 -11.90
N GLY A 221 13.46 -9.00 -11.94
CA GLY A 221 12.29 -8.63 -12.76
C GLY A 221 10.91 -8.97 -12.16
N PHE A 222 10.84 -9.59 -11.00
CA PHE A 222 9.58 -10.02 -10.33
C PHE A 222 9.11 -9.07 -9.23
N CYS A 223 9.24 -7.75 -9.43
CA CYS A 223 8.91 -6.78 -8.38
C CYS A 223 7.43 -6.81 -7.97
N ASN A 224 6.52 -7.07 -8.91
CA ASN A 224 5.08 -7.08 -8.66
C ASN A 224 4.60 -8.38 -7.99
N GLN A 225 5.43 -9.41 -7.95
CA GLN A 225 5.13 -10.70 -7.33
C GLN A 225 5.87 -10.93 -6.00
N GLY A 226 6.25 -9.84 -5.34
CA GLY A 226 7.07 -9.88 -4.15
C GLY A 226 8.57 -9.94 -4.45
N CYS A 227 9.38 -9.52 -3.49
CA CYS A 227 10.82 -9.42 -3.65
C CYS A 227 11.54 -10.46 -2.79
N LEU A 228 11.90 -11.62 -3.35
CA LEU A 228 12.58 -12.68 -2.63
C LEU A 228 13.86 -12.20 -1.92
N PRO A 229 14.76 -11.39 -2.53
CA PRO A 229 15.95 -10.90 -1.82
C PRO A 229 15.66 -9.73 -0.85
N ASN A 230 14.39 -9.28 -0.72
CA ASN A 230 14.00 -8.16 0.13
C ASN A 230 14.66 -6.80 -0.21
N ALA A 231 15.18 -6.65 -1.43
CA ALA A 231 15.77 -5.40 -1.88
C ALA A 231 14.71 -4.30 -2.13
N LYS A 232 13.51 -4.69 -2.63
CA LYS A 232 12.37 -3.78 -2.77
C LYS A 232 11.66 -3.65 -1.41
N PHE A 233 11.39 -2.40 -1.02
CA PHE A 233 10.64 -2.11 0.19
C PHE A 233 9.24 -2.74 0.16
N SER A 234 8.80 -3.19 1.33
CA SER A 234 7.41 -3.41 1.68
C SER A 234 7.26 -3.27 3.20
N THR A 235 6.09 -2.93 3.69
CA THR A 235 5.84 -2.90 5.14
C THR A 235 5.95 -4.29 5.77
N LEU A 236 5.73 -5.36 4.98
CA LEU A 236 5.95 -6.76 5.37
C LEU A 236 7.36 -7.01 5.93
N ILE A 237 8.38 -6.47 5.27
CA ILE A 237 9.79 -6.76 5.61
C ILE A 237 10.47 -5.66 6.43
N HIS A 238 9.82 -4.52 6.61
CA HIS A 238 10.43 -3.38 7.29
C HIS A 238 9.67 -2.96 8.55
N HIS A 239 8.49 -2.37 8.40
CA HIS A 239 7.76 -1.79 9.53
C HIS A 239 7.08 -2.85 10.41
N VAL A 240 6.39 -3.82 9.82
CA VAL A 240 5.62 -4.80 10.59
C VAL A 240 6.52 -5.66 11.49
N PRO A 241 7.67 -6.20 11.04
CA PRO A 241 8.58 -6.91 11.94
C PRO A 241 9.12 -6.04 13.07
N LYS A 242 9.43 -4.77 12.78
CA LYS A 242 9.88 -3.82 13.80
C LYS A 242 8.78 -3.52 14.82
N ALA A 243 7.53 -3.35 14.37
CA ALA A 243 6.39 -3.17 15.26
C ALA A 243 6.17 -4.36 16.19
N ILE A 244 6.27 -5.59 15.66
CA ILE A 244 6.17 -6.82 16.45
C ILE A 244 7.30 -6.87 17.50
N ALA A 245 8.51 -6.48 17.15
CA ALA A 245 9.62 -6.39 18.09
C ALA A 245 9.39 -5.35 19.22
N GLN A 246 8.59 -4.31 18.95
CA GLN A 246 8.12 -3.31 19.92
C GLN A 246 6.87 -3.75 20.71
N GLY A 247 6.35 -4.96 20.45
CA GLY A 247 5.23 -5.52 21.18
C GLY A 247 3.87 -5.40 20.52
N ALA A 248 3.78 -4.88 19.28
CA ALA A 248 2.55 -4.92 18.51
C ALA A 248 2.12 -6.37 18.24
N GLU A 249 0.82 -6.60 18.20
CA GLU A 249 0.24 -7.88 17.81
C GLU A 249 -0.29 -7.81 16.38
N VAL A 250 -0.15 -8.90 15.64
CA VAL A 250 -0.62 -9.03 14.25
C VAL A 250 -1.52 -10.25 14.14
N LEU A 251 -2.74 -10.04 13.63
CA LEU A 251 -3.70 -11.08 13.31
C LEU A 251 -3.85 -11.14 11.80
N THR A 252 -3.55 -12.28 11.21
CA THR A 252 -3.66 -12.50 9.75
C THR A 252 -4.75 -13.51 9.43
N ASP A 253 -5.15 -13.61 8.17
CA ASP A 253 -6.32 -14.37 7.73
C ASP A 253 -7.60 -13.99 8.49
N CYS A 254 -7.66 -12.73 8.94
CA CYS A 254 -8.71 -12.15 9.75
C CYS A 254 -9.40 -11.00 8.99
N MET A 255 -10.53 -11.28 8.37
CA MET A 255 -11.31 -10.26 7.65
C MET A 255 -12.15 -9.45 8.61
N VAL A 256 -11.85 -8.16 8.78
CA VAL A 256 -12.72 -7.25 9.54
C VAL A 256 -14.01 -7.00 8.76
N THR A 257 -15.13 -7.33 9.37
CA THR A 257 -16.45 -7.27 8.76
C THR A 257 -17.29 -6.10 9.24
N ARG A 258 -16.99 -5.57 10.44
CA ARG A 258 -17.73 -4.46 11.03
C ARG A 258 -16.90 -3.69 12.04
N ILE A 259 -17.09 -2.38 12.08
CA ILE A 259 -16.64 -1.50 13.18
C ILE A 259 -17.79 -1.42 14.20
N LEU A 260 -17.49 -1.64 15.46
CA LEU A 260 -18.46 -1.68 16.55
C LEU A 260 -18.57 -0.30 17.21
N VAL A 261 -19.80 0.08 17.55
CA VAL A 261 -20.10 1.33 18.27
C VAL A 261 -21.00 1.06 19.48
N ASP A 262 -20.85 1.87 20.51
CA ASP A 262 -21.72 1.85 21.70
C ASP A 262 -23.05 2.59 21.46
N GLN A 263 -23.93 2.61 22.47
CA GLN A 263 -25.22 3.31 22.41
C GLN A 263 -25.07 4.84 22.25
N ARG A 264 -23.90 5.40 22.50
CA ARG A 264 -23.59 6.82 22.33
C ARG A 264 -22.96 7.12 20.97
N GLY A 265 -22.80 6.11 20.12
CA GLY A 265 -22.18 6.23 18.80
C GLY A 265 -20.66 6.29 18.84
N ARG A 266 -20.00 5.95 19.95
CA ARG A 266 -18.54 5.88 20.01
C ARG A 266 -18.05 4.51 19.57
N VAL A 267 -16.97 4.48 18.80
CA VAL A 267 -16.29 3.25 18.41
C VAL A 267 -15.77 2.53 19.65
N THR A 268 -15.97 1.21 19.69
CA THR A 268 -15.55 0.33 20.80
C THR A 268 -14.63 -0.81 20.36
N GLY A 269 -14.44 -0.99 19.06
CA GLY A 269 -13.62 -2.05 18.50
C GLY A 269 -14.08 -2.49 17.12
N VAL A 270 -13.71 -3.70 16.74
CA VAL A 270 -14.07 -4.32 15.47
C VAL A 270 -14.56 -5.74 15.66
N GLU A 271 -15.38 -6.19 14.70
CA GLU A 271 -15.73 -7.60 14.50
C GLU A 271 -14.98 -8.10 13.26
N PHE A 272 -14.42 -9.29 13.33
CA PHE A 272 -13.72 -9.91 12.23
C PHE A 272 -14.07 -11.41 12.12
N ASN A 273 -13.95 -11.92 10.90
CA ASN A 273 -14.10 -13.34 10.59
C ASN A 273 -12.72 -13.98 10.45
N HIS A 274 -12.54 -15.14 11.09
CA HIS A 274 -11.40 -16.03 10.92
C HIS A 274 -11.93 -17.46 10.82
N ASP A 275 -11.60 -18.16 9.74
CA ASP A 275 -12.04 -19.53 9.45
C ASP A 275 -13.54 -19.76 9.67
N GLY A 276 -14.36 -18.83 9.19
CA GLY A 276 -15.83 -18.91 9.29
C GLY A 276 -16.42 -18.57 10.66
N SER A 277 -15.59 -18.30 11.66
CA SER A 277 -16.02 -17.88 13.00
C SER A 277 -15.82 -16.38 13.20
N TYR A 278 -16.74 -15.76 13.97
CA TYR A 278 -16.69 -14.31 14.24
C TYR A 278 -16.11 -14.04 15.63
N TYR A 279 -15.21 -13.08 15.68
CA TYR A 279 -14.52 -12.63 16.89
C TYR A 279 -14.61 -11.11 17.00
N GLN A 280 -14.35 -10.59 18.19
CA GLN A 280 -14.29 -9.15 18.43
C GLN A 280 -12.97 -8.77 19.06
N GLN A 281 -12.45 -7.60 18.70
CA GLN A 281 -11.32 -6.95 19.34
C GLN A 281 -11.76 -5.57 19.82
N LYS A 282 -11.73 -5.37 21.14
CA LYS A 282 -12.01 -4.06 21.76
C LYS A 282 -10.84 -3.12 21.60
N ALA A 283 -11.11 -1.85 21.36
CA ALA A 283 -10.10 -0.82 21.23
C ALA A 283 -10.64 0.56 21.59
N LYS A 284 -9.76 1.45 22.08
CA LYS A 284 -10.09 2.86 22.30
C LYS A 284 -10.19 3.63 20.98
N VAL A 285 -9.36 3.22 19.99
CA VAL A 285 -9.31 3.81 18.66
C VAL A 285 -9.28 2.70 17.60
N VAL A 286 -10.02 2.87 16.52
CA VAL A 286 -9.95 2.02 15.33
C VAL A 286 -9.45 2.85 14.15
N ILE A 287 -8.35 2.42 13.55
CA ILE A 287 -7.73 3.03 12.38
C ILE A 287 -8.04 2.15 11.17
N VAL A 288 -8.69 2.72 10.16
CA VAL A 288 -9.06 1.98 8.95
C VAL A 288 -8.08 2.29 7.84
N SER A 289 -7.31 1.28 7.43
CA SER A 289 -6.27 1.35 6.39
C SER A 289 -6.45 0.21 5.37
N ALA A 290 -7.72 -0.12 5.06
CA ALA A 290 -8.10 -1.32 4.33
C ALA A 290 -8.17 -1.11 2.80
N PHE A 291 -7.35 -0.24 2.23
CA PHE A 291 -7.34 0.09 0.80
C PHE A 291 -8.55 0.93 0.34
N ALA A 292 -8.42 1.63 -0.77
CA ALA A 292 -9.40 2.61 -1.28
C ALA A 292 -10.78 2.01 -1.60
N VAL A 293 -10.86 0.71 -1.88
CA VAL A 293 -12.13 0.01 -2.16
C VAL A 293 -12.73 -0.62 -0.90
N GLU A 294 -11.90 -1.27 -0.08
CA GLU A 294 -12.38 -2.01 1.10
C GLU A 294 -12.70 -1.09 2.29
N THR A 295 -11.99 0.04 2.43
CA THR A 295 -12.29 1.03 3.47
C THR A 295 -13.72 1.54 3.39
N PRO A 296 -14.21 2.10 2.27
CA PRO A 296 -15.60 2.55 2.17
C PRO A 296 -16.59 1.38 2.30
N ARG A 297 -16.28 0.19 1.79
CA ARG A 297 -17.13 -0.98 1.95
C ARG A 297 -17.30 -1.35 3.44
N LEU A 298 -16.22 -1.36 4.21
CA LEU A 298 -16.25 -1.62 5.64
C LEU A 298 -17.09 -0.55 6.38
N LEU A 299 -16.90 0.73 6.08
CA LEU A 299 -17.66 1.82 6.68
C LEU A 299 -19.17 1.70 6.41
N LEU A 300 -19.56 1.39 5.17
CA LEU A 300 -20.95 1.16 4.77
C LEU A 300 -21.53 -0.10 5.44
N ASN A 301 -20.79 -1.20 5.50
CA ASN A 301 -21.20 -2.44 6.16
C ASN A 301 -21.32 -2.30 7.70
N SER A 302 -20.73 -1.25 8.25
CA SER A 302 -20.81 -0.96 9.68
C SER A 302 -22.06 -0.15 10.07
N ALA A 303 -23.07 -0.09 9.18
CA ALA A 303 -24.35 0.55 9.46
C ALA A 303 -25.01 0.01 10.74
N CYS A 304 -25.60 0.90 11.52
CA CYS A 304 -26.34 0.58 12.75
C CYS A 304 -27.46 1.60 12.96
N SER A 305 -28.20 1.48 14.06
CA SER A 305 -29.36 2.38 14.35
C SER A 305 -28.97 3.85 14.43
N GLN A 306 -27.79 4.18 14.97
CA GLN A 306 -27.28 5.55 15.04
C GLN A 306 -26.70 6.05 13.69
N PHE A 307 -26.22 5.13 12.86
CA PHE A 307 -25.58 5.41 11.56
C PHE A 307 -26.17 4.53 10.46
N PRO A 308 -27.45 4.76 10.08
CA PRO A 308 -28.16 3.86 9.18
C PRO A 308 -27.60 3.81 7.75
N GLN A 309 -26.81 4.81 7.36
CA GLN A 309 -26.16 4.89 6.04
C GLN A 309 -24.66 4.50 6.08
N GLY A 310 -24.21 3.87 7.18
CA GLY A 310 -22.79 3.54 7.40
C GLY A 310 -22.06 4.58 8.25
N LEU A 311 -20.89 4.20 8.76
CA LEU A 311 -20.04 5.08 9.55
C LEU A 311 -19.35 6.13 8.66
N ALA A 312 -19.04 7.28 9.27
CA ALA A 312 -18.38 8.43 8.61
C ALA A 312 -19.08 8.93 7.32
N ASN A 313 -20.37 8.62 7.12
CA ASN A 313 -21.11 8.87 5.90
C ASN A 313 -22.19 9.96 6.02
N SER A 314 -22.01 10.94 6.90
CA SER A 314 -22.93 12.08 7.04
C SER A 314 -23.06 12.93 5.78
N SER A 315 -22.02 12.97 4.95
CA SER A 315 -22.01 13.64 3.65
C SER A 315 -22.69 12.82 2.55
N GLY A 316 -22.89 11.51 2.74
CA GLY A 316 -23.35 10.58 1.71
C GLY A 316 -22.31 10.29 0.63
N LEU A 317 -21.02 10.62 0.86
CA LEU A 317 -19.95 10.50 -0.13
C LEU A 317 -19.09 9.23 0.02
N VAL A 318 -19.22 8.50 1.13
CA VAL A 318 -18.46 7.26 1.33
C VAL A 318 -18.76 6.25 0.20
N GLY A 319 -17.72 5.78 -0.46
CA GLY A 319 -17.81 4.86 -1.59
C GLY A 319 -18.16 5.50 -2.94
N LYS A 320 -18.14 6.83 -3.04
CA LYS A 320 -18.39 7.57 -4.28
C LYS A 320 -17.13 8.27 -4.77
N TYR A 321 -17.16 8.67 -6.04
CA TYR A 321 -16.10 9.47 -6.70
C TYR A 321 -14.72 8.79 -6.69
N LEU A 322 -14.69 7.47 -6.90
CA LEU A 322 -13.44 6.77 -7.08
C LEU A 322 -12.73 7.26 -8.34
N MET A 323 -11.50 7.74 -8.19
CA MET A 323 -10.62 8.17 -9.28
C MET A 323 -9.36 7.30 -9.29
N PRO A 324 -9.34 6.20 -10.04
CA PRO A 324 -8.12 5.43 -10.26
C PRO A 324 -7.21 6.16 -11.25
N HIS A 325 -5.93 5.88 -11.21
CA HIS A 325 -5.03 6.27 -12.29
C HIS A 325 -5.54 5.69 -13.61
N SER A 326 -5.58 6.52 -14.63
CA SER A 326 -5.79 6.10 -16.01
C SER A 326 -4.48 6.21 -16.78
N GLY A 327 -4.31 5.39 -17.81
CA GLY A 327 -3.10 5.43 -18.63
C GLY A 327 -3.28 4.62 -19.90
N HIS A 328 -2.37 4.80 -20.83
CA HIS A 328 -2.27 4.01 -22.03
C HIS A 328 -0.95 3.27 -22.07
N ASP A 329 -1.02 1.99 -22.35
CA ASP A 329 0.18 1.20 -22.60
C ASP A 329 0.56 1.33 -24.07
N VAL A 330 1.83 1.64 -24.33
CA VAL A 330 2.41 1.66 -25.68
C VAL A 330 3.41 0.53 -25.78
N TYR A 331 3.17 -0.40 -26.67
CA TYR A 331 4.05 -1.53 -26.93
C TYR A 331 4.80 -1.31 -28.25
N ALA A 332 6.11 -1.47 -28.20
CA ALA A 332 6.95 -1.40 -29.38
C ALA A 332 7.81 -2.66 -29.50
N ARG A 333 8.02 -3.11 -30.74
CA ARG A 333 8.94 -4.19 -31.07
C ARG A 333 10.21 -3.58 -31.70
N PHE A 334 11.33 -3.96 -31.16
CA PHE A 334 12.67 -3.55 -31.64
C PHE A 334 13.36 -4.73 -32.31
N GLU A 335 14.29 -4.42 -33.22
CA GLU A 335 15.16 -5.44 -33.84
C GLU A 335 16.20 -5.92 -32.84
N GLU A 336 16.69 -5.02 -31.97
CA GLU A 336 17.64 -5.36 -30.89
C GLU A 336 16.92 -6.05 -29.72
N GLU A 337 17.61 -6.93 -29.04
CA GLU A 337 17.14 -7.61 -27.85
C GLU A 337 17.08 -6.65 -26.65
N VAL A 338 15.89 -6.20 -26.27
CA VAL A 338 15.69 -5.23 -25.17
C VAL A 338 15.79 -5.85 -23.77
N ARG A 339 15.51 -7.14 -23.62
CA ARG A 339 15.59 -7.88 -22.35
C ARG A 339 14.74 -7.26 -21.23
N LEU A 340 13.47 -6.96 -21.50
CA LEU A 340 12.53 -6.36 -20.53
C LEU A 340 12.42 -7.14 -19.22
N TYR A 341 12.66 -8.43 -19.26
CA TYR A 341 12.59 -9.32 -18.09
C TYR A 341 13.73 -9.11 -17.08
N LYS A 342 14.75 -8.30 -17.41
CA LYS A 342 15.85 -7.99 -16.50
C LYS A 342 15.70 -6.60 -15.90
N GLY A 343 15.72 -6.51 -14.61
CA GLY A 343 15.64 -5.26 -13.86
C GLY A 343 14.26 -4.95 -13.32
N THR A 344 14.06 -3.71 -12.91
CA THR A 344 12.78 -3.23 -12.38
C THR A 344 11.81 -2.91 -13.52
N PRO A 345 10.50 -3.10 -13.34
CA PRO A 345 9.51 -2.79 -14.37
C PRO A 345 9.53 -1.32 -14.82
N VAL A 346 9.76 -0.39 -13.89
CA VAL A 346 9.89 1.04 -14.15
C VAL A 346 11.26 1.49 -13.69
N LEU A 347 12.04 2.13 -14.57
CA LEU A 347 13.36 2.66 -14.22
C LEU A 347 13.65 4.03 -14.83
N ALA A 348 12.98 4.42 -15.90
CA ALA A 348 13.12 5.75 -16.49
C ALA A 348 11.74 6.42 -16.59
N VAL A 349 11.72 7.74 -16.45
CA VAL A 349 10.51 8.55 -16.40
C VAL A 349 10.72 9.91 -17.06
N SER A 350 9.62 10.46 -17.57
CA SER A 350 9.47 11.87 -17.90
C SER A 350 8.17 12.36 -17.26
N GLN A 351 8.20 13.57 -16.69
CA GLN A 351 7.03 14.31 -16.23
C GLN A 351 6.88 15.64 -16.97
N ASP A 352 7.44 15.77 -18.17
CA ASP A 352 7.34 17.00 -18.99
C ASP A 352 5.91 17.34 -19.40
N PHE A 353 4.98 16.39 -19.26
CA PHE A 353 3.56 16.54 -19.56
C PHE A 353 2.67 16.31 -18.32
N TYR A 354 3.22 16.51 -17.15
CA TYR A 354 2.51 16.26 -15.88
C TYR A 354 1.52 17.38 -15.56
N GLU A 355 1.97 18.64 -15.68
CA GLU A 355 1.14 19.80 -15.38
C GLU A 355 0.16 20.06 -16.52
N THR A 356 -1.06 20.47 -16.16
CA THR A 356 -2.11 20.84 -17.15
C THR A 356 -1.65 22.01 -18.01
N ASP A 357 -1.63 21.82 -19.33
CA ASP A 357 -1.35 22.86 -20.30
C ASP A 357 -2.38 22.83 -21.43
N LEU A 358 -3.47 23.56 -21.23
CA LEU A 358 -4.57 23.62 -22.20
C LEU A 358 -4.15 24.23 -23.55
N THR A 359 -3.05 24.98 -23.62
CA THR A 359 -2.54 25.53 -24.87
C THR A 359 -1.87 24.47 -25.73
N ARG A 360 -1.36 23.41 -25.11
CA ARG A 360 -0.73 22.25 -25.75
C ARG A 360 -1.66 21.03 -25.82
N GLY A 361 -2.83 21.11 -25.22
CA GLY A 361 -3.87 20.08 -25.27
C GLY A 361 -3.71 18.93 -24.27
N PHE A 362 -3.04 19.18 -23.16
CA PHE A 362 -2.93 18.19 -22.07
C PHE A 362 -3.02 18.87 -20.70
#